data_82494f9662f136600cc5b1e1503fefc4
#
_entry.id   82494f9662f136600cc5b1e1503fefc4
#
_cell.length_a   1.000
_cell.length_b   1.000
_cell.length_c   1.000
_cell.angle_alpha   90.00
_cell.angle_beta   90.00
_cell.angle_gamma   90.00
#
_symmetry.space_group_name_H-M   'P 1'
#
loop_
_entity.id
_entity.type
_entity.pdbx_description
1 polymer ?
#
loop_
_entity_poly.entity_id
_entity_poly.type
_entity_poly.pdbx_seq_one_letter_code
_entity_poly.pdbx_strand_id
1 'polypeptide(L)'
;MGAIASGGVQVLNRPIVEALDITPSQIESVAAAERQVLQRREQLYRAGRTSPVIAGRTVILVDDGIATGSTMRAAIAALKKQQPARLVVAVPVAPPSTVSELQAEGTQVVCIQAVEPFGAIGAWYEDFRQVSDEQVIELLAAVAERQSALPA
;
A
#
# COMPACT_ATOMS: atom_id res chain seq x y z
N MET A 1 -13.24 1.55 7.01
CA MET A 1 -14.05 0.39 6.57
C MET A 1 -13.16 -0.72 6.01
N GLY A 2 -12.23 -0.44 5.10
CA GLY A 2 -11.32 -1.43 4.54
C GLY A 2 -10.44 -0.86 3.44
N ALA A 3 -9.78 -1.74 2.69
CA ALA A 3 -8.96 -1.39 1.55
C ALA A 3 -9.11 -2.44 0.43
N ILE A 4 -8.83 -2.03 -0.80
CA ILE A 4 -8.75 -2.92 -1.95
C ILE A 4 -7.35 -2.86 -2.56
N ALA A 5 -6.97 -3.93 -3.25
CA ALA A 5 -5.74 -3.99 -4.03
C ALA A 5 -5.99 -4.70 -5.36
N SER A 6 -5.03 -4.58 -6.28
CA SER A 6 -5.06 -5.21 -7.59
C SER A 6 -5.28 -6.73 -7.48
N GLY A 7 -5.88 -7.32 -8.52
CA GLY A 7 -6.21 -8.75 -8.50
C GLY A 7 -7.44 -9.13 -7.66
N GLY A 8 -8.34 -8.16 -7.40
CA GLY A 8 -9.60 -8.38 -6.70
C GLY A 8 -9.46 -8.64 -5.20
N VAL A 9 -8.35 -8.22 -4.61
CA VAL A 9 -8.14 -8.35 -3.17
C VAL A 9 -8.90 -7.26 -2.43
N GLN A 10 -9.67 -7.66 -1.42
CA GLN A 10 -10.39 -6.77 -0.51
C GLN A 10 -10.09 -7.18 0.94
N VAL A 11 -9.73 -6.22 1.76
CA VAL A 11 -9.53 -6.39 3.20
C VAL A 11 -10.48 -5.46 3.93
N LEU A 12 -11.29 -6.02 4.81
CA LEU A 12 -12.25 -5.27 5.63
C LEU A 12 -11.78 -5.19 7.08
N ASN A 13 -11.92 -4.03 7.66
CA ASN A 13 -11.83 -3.86 9.11
C ASN A 13 -13.19 -4.27 9.72
N ARG A 14 -13.32 -5.55 10.06
CA ARG A 14 -14.57 -6.13 10.56
C ARG A 14 -15.13 -5.41 11.78
N PRO A 15 -14.34 -5.08 12.81
CA PRO A 15 -14.83 -4.29 13.95
C PRO A 15 -15.48 -2.98 13.56
N ILE A 16 -14.92 -2.24 12.59
CA ILE A 16 -15.51 -0.99 12.10
C ILE A 16 -16.78 -1.24 11.30
N VAL A 17 -16.78 -2.27 10.45
CA VAL A 17 -17.97 -2.65 9.66
C VAL A 17 -19.14 -2.99 10.56
N GLU A 18 -18.90 -3.76 11.62
CA GLU A 18 -19.90 -4.18 12.60
C GLU A 18 -20.36 -3.01 13.47
N ALA A 19 -19.43 -2.19 13.98
CA ALA A 19 -19.76 -1.05 14.84
C ALA A 19 -20.59 0.05 14.13
N LEU A 20 -20.50 0.14 12.80
CA LEU A 20 -21.23 1.10 11.99
C LEU A 20 -22.39 0.49 11.19
N ASP A 21 -22.73 -0.78 11.45
CA ASP A 21 -23.82 -1.51 10.75
C ASP A 21 -23.73 -1.40 9.21
N ILE A 22 -22.50 -1.46 8.66
CA ILE A 22 -22.27 -1.30 7.22
C ILE A 22 -22.75 -2.56 6.49
N THR A 23 -23.72 -2.39 5.61
CA THR A 23 -24.30 -3.50 4.86
C THR A 23 -23.38 -4.01 3.74
N PRO A 24 -23.51 -5.30 3.33
CA PRO A 24 -22.76 -5.86 2.19
C PRO A 24 -22.96 -5.03 0.90
N SER A 25 -24.15 -4.50 0.65
CA SER A 25 -24.43 -3.67 -0.52
C SER A 25 -23.65 -2.35 -0.50
N GLN A 26 -23.53 -1.69 0.65
CA GLN A 26 -22.73 -0.49 0.81
C GLN A 26 -21.24 -0.78 0.59
N ILE A 27 -20.73 -1.90 1.14
CA ILE A 27 -19.36 -2.33 0.94
C ILE A 27 -19.08 -2.53 -0.55
N GLU A 28 -19.95 -3.26 -1.26
CA GLU A 28 -19.76 -3.54 -2.68
C GLU A 28 -19.83 -2.27 -3.55
N SER A 29 -20.75 -1.37 -3.24
CA SER A 29 -20.86 -0.09 -3.95
C SER A 29 -19.57 0.74 -3.85
N VAL A 30 -19.02 0.88 -2.64
CA VAL A 30 -17.76 1.61 -2.41
C VAL A 30 -16.60 0.88 -3.07
N ALA A 31 -16.52 -0.45 -2.91
CA ALA A 31 -15.46 -1.25 -3.52
C ALA A 31 -15.47 -1.17 -5.06
N ALA A 32 -16.65 -1.11 -5.69
CA ALA A 32 -16.77 -0.93 -7.14
C ALA A 32 -16.22 0.42 -7.61
N ALA A 33 -16.55 1.50 -6.90
CA ALA A 33 -16.03 2.84 -7.20
C ALA A 33 -14.51 2.90 -7.03
N GLU A 34 -14.00 2.37 -5.92
CA GLU A 34 -12.57 2.36 -5.64
C GLU A 34 -11.76 1.49 -6.63
N ARG A 35 -12.33 0.38 -7.13
CA ARG A 35 -11.71 -0.43 -8.19
C ARG A 35 -11.50 0.38 -9.47
N GLN A 36 -12.44 1.25 -9.84
CA GLN A 36 -12.30 2.11 -11.02
C GLN A 36 -11.16 3.13 -10.82
N VAL A 37 -11.07 3.73 -9.63
CA VAL A 37 -9.98 4.66 -9.28
C VAL A 37 -8.63 3.94 -9.32
N LEU A 38 -8.53 2.75 -8.73
CA LEU A 38 -7.32 1.93 -8.73
C LEU A 38 -6.89 1.59 -10.16
N GLN A 39 -7.81 1.11 -10.99
CA GLN A 39 -7.53 0.75 -12.37
C GLN A 39 -7.05 1.94 -13.20
N ARG A 40 -7.69 3.12 -13.03
CA ARG A 40 -7.26 4.36 -13.67
C ARG A 40 -5.83 4.74 -13.25
N ARG A 41 -5.52 4.70 -11.96
CA ARG A 41 -4.18 5.01 -11.44
C ARG A 41 -3.13 4.03 -11.94
N GLU A 42 -3.44 2.74 -11.99
CA GLU A 42 -2.53 1.74 -12.55
C GLU A 42 -2.19 2.03 -14.01
N GLN A 43 -3.17 2.34 -14.83
CA GLN A 43 -2.95 2.70 -16.23
C GLN A 43 -2.11 3.97 -16.37
N LEU A 44 -2.44 4.99 -15.60
CA LEU A 44 -1.78 6.30 -15.60
C LEU A 44 -0.30 6.18 -15.19
N TYR A 45 -0.04 5.57 -14.04
CA TYR A 45 1.32 5.51 -13.49
C TYR A 45 2.21 4.49 -14.19
N ARG A 46 1.65 3.46 -14.79
CA ARG A 46 2.43 2.50 -15.58
C ARG A 46 2.87 3.08 -16.94
N ALA A 47 2.09 3.98 -17.52
CA ALA A 47 2.42 4.63 -18.82
C ALA A 47 2.88 3.62 -19.89
N GLY A 48 2.17 2.48 -20.01
CA GLY A 48 2.50 1.40 -20.96
C GLY A 48 3.60 0.44 -20.52
N ARG A 49 4.22 0.64 -19.37
CA ARG A 49 5.23 -0.29 -18.82
C ARG A 49 4.59 -1.59 -18.35
N THR A 50 5.26 -2.70 -18.58
CA THR A 50 4.84 -4.02 -18.11
C THR A 50 4.87 -4.08 -16.57
N SER A 51 3.98 -4.89 -15.99
CA SER A 51 4.03 -5.17 -14.56
C SER A 51 5.35 -5.85 -14.19
N PRO A 52 5.96 -5.48 -13.06
CA PRO A 52 7.17 -6.14 -12.60
C PRO A 52 6.87 -7.62 -12.29
N VAL A 53 7.85 -8.48 -12.57
CA VAL A 53 7.79 -9.88 -12.18
C VAL A 53 7.99 -9.97 -10.67
N ILE A 54 6.99 -10.45 -9.97
CA ILE A 54 6.97 -10.58 -8.49
C ILE A 54 7.42 -11.96 -8.04
N ALA A 55 7.04 -13.01 -8.80
CA ALA A 55 7.33 -14.39 -8.44
C ALA A 55 8.84 -14.62 -8.22
N GLY A 56 9.20 -15.20 -7.07
CA GLY A 56 10.57 -15.50 -6.71
C GLY A 56 11.46 -14.28 -6.40
N ARG A 57 10.90 -13.07 -6.37
CA ARG A 57 11.67 -11.84 -6.08
C ARG A 57 11.48 -11.39 -4.63
N THR A 58 12.43 -10.63 -4.12
CA THR A 58 12.22 -9.83 -2.91
C THR A 58 11.43 -8.58 -3.29
N VAL A 59 10.29 -8.39 -2.64
CA VAL A 59 9.41 -7.24 -2.83
C VAL A 59 9.45 -6.37 -1.58
N ILE A 60 9.66 -5.08 -1.76
CA ILE A 60 9.59 -4.08 -0.69
C ILE A 60 8.38 -3.20 -0.94
N LEU A 61 7.40 -3.25 -0.02
CA LEU A 61 6.28 -2.32 0.05
C LEU A 61 6.69 -1.09 0.84
N VAL A 62 6.57 0.08 0.21
CA VAL A 62 6.91 1.36 0.82
C VAL A 62 5.64 2.21 0.93
N ASP A 63 5.47 2.89 2.05
CA ASP A 63 4.40 3.87 2.28
C ASP A 63 4.94 5.03 3.12
N ASP A 64 4.23 6.15 3.17
CA ASP A 64 4.57 7.32 4.01
C ASP A 64 4.37 7.06 5.51
N GLY A 65 3.59 6.09 5.86
CA GLY A 65 3.36 5.60 7.22
C GLY A 65 2.21 4.61 7.27
N ILE A 66 2.09 3.94 8.39
CA ILE A 66 0.97 3.02 8.62
C ILE A 66 0.19 3.47 9.84
N ALA A 67 -1.12 3.71 9.70
CA ALA A 67 -2.02 3.92 10.82
C ALA A 67 -2.69 2.59 11.22
N THR A 68 -3.82 2.26 10.62
CA THR A 68 -4.57 1.00 10.91
C THR A 68 -4.03 -0.23 10.17
N GLY A 69 -3.15 -0.05 9.21
CA GLY A 69 -2.60 -1.12 8.40
C GLY A 69 -3.54 -1.75 7.36
N SER A 70 -4.77 -1.27 7.20
CA SER A 70 -5.74 -1.88 6.27
C SER A 70 -5.27 -1.87 4.82
N THR A 71 -4.72 -0.75 4.34
CA THR A 71 -4.17 -0.62 2.98
C THR A 71 -2.96 -1.54 2.80
N MET A 72 -2.07 -1.54 3.79
CA MET A 72 -0.88 -2.39 3.77
C MET A 72 -1.23 -3.87 3.75
N ARG A 73 -2.20 -4.32 4.56
CA ARG A 73 -2.68 -5.71 4.55
C ARG A 73 -3.30 -6.10 3.20
N ALA A 74 -4.05 -5.21 2.55
CA ALA A 74 -4.58 -5.47 1.22
C ALA A 74 -3.45 -5.65 0.18
N ALA A 75 -2.44 -4.80 0.21
CA ALA A 75 -1.27 -4.91 -0.66
C ALA A 75 -0.47 -6.20 -0.40
N ILE A 76 -0.20 -6.54 0.86
CA ILE A 76 0.45 -7.79 1.28
C ILE A 76 -0.32 -9.00 0.74
N ALA A 77 -1.65 -9.04 0.93
CA ALA A 77 -2.48 -10.15 0.47
C ALA A 77 -2.48 -10.31 -1.06
N ALA A 78 -2.48 -9.19 -1.80
CA ALA A 78 -2.38 -9.20 -3.26
C ALA A 78 -1.01 -9.73 -3.74
N LEU A 79 0.07 -9.31 -3.09
CA LEU A 79 1.42 -9.73 -3.45
C LEU A 79 1.71 -11.18 -3.06
N LYS A 80 1.24 -11.67 -1.92
CA LYS A 80 1.38 -13.08 -1.51
C LYS A 80 0.80 -14.05 -2.54
N LYS A 81 -0.26 -13.67 -3.25
CA LYS A 81 -0.83 -14.48 -4.35
C LYS A 81 0.13 -14.63 -5.54
N GLN A 82 1.08 -13.72 -5.70
CA GLN A 82 2.06 -13.73 -6.78
C GLN A 82 3.38 -14.43 -6.38
N GLN A 83 3.42 -15.08 -5.22
CA GLN A 83 4.52 -15.91 -4.73
C GLN A 83 5.89 -15.21 -4.72
N PRO A 84 6.05 -14.05 -4.07
CA PRO A 84 7.35 -13.45 -3.86
C PRO A 84 8.23 -14.37 -3.02
N ALA A 85 9.55 -14.37 -3.25
CA ALA A 85 10.47 -15.09 -2.37
C ALA A 85 10.54 -14.45 -0.98
N ARG A 86 10.39 -13.12 -0.91
CA ARG A 86 10.40 -12.35 0.33
C ARG A 86 9.54 -11.11 0.18
N LEU A 87 8.79 -10.78 1.22
CA LEU A 87 7.98 -9.56 1.29
C LEU A 87 8.38 -8.75 2.52
N VAL A 88 8.77 -7.51 2.30
CA VAL A 88 9.19 -6.56 3.33
C VAL A 88 8.30 -5.33 3.25
N VAL A 89 7.83 -4.86 4.39
CA VAL A 89 7.17 -3.55 4.53
C VAL A 89 8.20 -2.58 5.07
N ALA A 90 8.34 -1.41 4.44
CA ALA A 90 9.27 -0.37 4.87
C ALA A 90 8.54 0.97 4.98
N VAL A 91 8.45 1.52 6.19
CA VAL A 91 7.75 2.78 6.48
C VAL A 91 8.54 3.63 7.47
N PRO A 92 8.47 4.97 7.38
CA PRO A 92 9.13 5.83 8.34
C PRO A 92 8.45 5.81 9.70
N VAL A 93 7.12 5.71 9.76
CA VAL A 93 6.37 5.85 11.03
C VAL A 93 5.15 4.93 11.08
N ALA A 94 4.91 4.34 12.26
CA ALA A 94 3.72 3.51 12.52
C ALA A 94 3.49 3.37 14.05
N PRO A 95 2.27 3.02 14.50
CA PRO A 95 2.04 2.59 15.88
C PRO A 95 2.79 1.28 16.18
N PRO A 96 3.37 1.11 17.38
CA PRO A 96 4.02 -0.14 17.78
C PRO A 96 3.11 -1.37 17.67
N SER A 97 1.82 -1.21 18.01
CA SER A 97 0.81 -2.26 17.88
C SER A 97 0.65 -2.76 16.44
N THR A 98 0.52 -1.83 15.48
CA THR A 98 0.38 -2.18 14.06
C THR A 98 1.63 -2.87 13.50
N VAL A 99 2.83 -2.43 13.91
CA VAL A 99 4.09 -3.10 13.54
C VAL A 99 4.10 -4.55 14.06
N SER A 100 3.77 -4.74 15.33
CA SER A 100 3.73 -6.06 15.98
C SER A 100 2.70 -6.99 15.33
N GLU A 101 1.52 -6.47 14.98
CA GLU A 101 0.47 -7.23 14.31
C GLU A 101 0.92 -7.71 12.92
N LEU A 102 1.50 -6.83 12.10
CA LEU A 102 2.01 -7.20 10.77
C LEU A 102 3.15 -8.22 10.85
N GLN A 103 4.01 -8.12 11.87
CA GLN A 103 5.06 -9.11 12.13
C GLN A 103 4.48 -10.46 12.56
N ALA A 104 3.47 -10.46 13.42
CA ALA A 104 2.76 -11.68 13.82
C ALA A 104 2.03 -12.36 12.65
N GLU A 105 1.60 -11.60 11.63
CA GLU A 105 1.04 -12.11 10.38
C GLU A 105 2.12 -12.66 9.40
N GLY A 106 3.37 -12.75 9.85
CA GLY A 106 4.49 -13.29 9.08
C GLY A 106 5.06 -12.34 8.03
N THR A 107 4.91 -11.03 8.23
CA THR A 107 5.48 -10.01 7.35
C THR A 107 6.69 -9.36 8.01
N GLN A 108 7.81 -9.27 7.29
CA GLN A 108 8.95 -8.49 7.78
C GLN A 108 8.62 -7.00 7.69
N VAL A 109 8.76 -6.28 8.81
CA VAL A 109 8.51 -4.84 8.88
C VAL A 109 9.78 -4.11 9.28
N VAL A 110 10.15 -3.11 8.49
CA VAL A 110 11.18 -2.11 8.80
C VAL A 110 10.45 -0.79 9.04
N CYS A 111 10.43 -0.34 10.29
CA CYS A 111 9.84 0.94 10.70
C CYS A 111 10.94 1.77 11.35
N ILE A 112 11.13 3.02 10.90
CA ILE A 112 12.18 3.90 11.44
C ILE A 112 11.79 4.34 12.85
N GLN A 113 10.53 4.76 13.04
CA GLN A 113 10.00 5.21 14.32
C GLN A 113 8.65 4.54 14.61
N ALA A 114 8.63 3.69 15.62
CA ALA A 114 7.39 3.17 16.18
C ALA A 114 6.96 4.09 17.33
N VAL A 115 5.83 4.80 17.19
CA VAL A 115 5.45 5.92 18.07
C VAL A 115 4.04 5.78 18.61
N GLU A 116 3.86 6.22 19.88
CA GLU A 116 2.57 6.28 20.57
C GLU A 116 2.55 7.48 21.54
N PRO A 117 1.48 8.29 21.57
CA PRO A 117 0.30 8.22 20.72
C PRO A 117 0.61 8.58 19.25
N PHE A 118 0.00 7.85 18.31
CA PHE A 118 0.34 7.98 16.88
C PHE A 118 -0.31 9.22 16.22
N GLY A 119 -1.58 9.45 16.50
CA GLY A 119 -2.35 10.51 15.85
C GLY A 119 -2.54 10.25 14.33
N ALA A 120 -2.04 11.17 13.52
CA ALA A 120 -2.10 11.07 12.07
C ALA A 120 -0.68 11.03 11.45
N ILE A 121 -0.52 10.33 10.32
CA ILE A 121 0.77 10.20 9.61
C ILE A 121 1.37 11.57 9.31
N GLY A 122 0.55 12.50 8.80
CA GLY A 122 1.02 13.83 8.42
C GLY A 122 1.62 14.67 9.57
N ALA A 123 1.33 14.34 10.83
CA ALA A 123 1.92 15.01 11.98
C ALA A 123 3.42 14.72 12.16
N TRP A 124 3.94 13.70 11.49
CA TRP A 124 5.34 13.29 11.54
C TRP A 124 6.20 13.82 10.39
N TYR A 125 5.60 14.69 9.55
CA TYR A 125 6.25 15.30 8.41
C TYR A 125 6.26 16.83 8.54
N GLU A 126 7.35 17.47 8.15
CA GLU A 126 7.44 18.94 8.05
C GLU A 126 6.55 19.47 6.91
N ASP A 127 6.43 18.68 5.83
CA ASP A 127 5.58 18.96 4.68
C ASP A 127 4.88 17.68 4.24
N PHE A 128 3.56 17.64 4.39
CA PHE A 128 2.71 16.49 4.01
C PHE A 128 1.66 16.91 2.97
N ARG A 129 2.06 17.80 2.06
CA ARG A 129 1.18 18.16 0.93
C ARG A 129 0.99 16.97 0.00
N GLN A 130 -0.20 16.89 -0.57
CA GLN A 130 -0.53 15.84 -1.53
C GLN A 130 0.32 15.97 -2.79
N VAL A 131 0.96 14.88 -3.19
CA VAL A 131 1.69 14.77 -4.46
C VAL A 131 0.67 14.59 -5.59
N SER A 132 0.79 15.37 -6.68
CA SER A 132 -0.13 15.26 -7.81
C SER A 132 0.19 14.03 -8.69
N ASP A 133 -0.79 13.60 -9.49
CA ASP A 133 -0.61 12.50 -10.43
C ASP A 133 0.53 12.79 -11.43
N GLU A 134 0.67 14.04 -11.86
CA GLU A 134 1.74 14.50 -12.77
C GLU A 134 3.12 14.34 -12.13
N GLN A 135 3.27 14.76 -10.87
CA GLN A 135 4.51 14.62 -10.11
C GLN A 135 4.89 13.14 -9.91
N VAL A 136 3.91 12.27 -9.66
CA VAL A 136 4.15 10.82 -9.55
C VAL A 136 4.67 10.27 -10.88
N ILE A 137 4.07 10.66 -12.00
CA ILE A 137 4.48 10.21 -13.33
C ILE A 137 5.90 10.65 -13.64
N GLU A 138 6.23 11.92 -13.39
CA GLU A 138 7.57 12.48 -13.60
C GLU A 138 8.64 11.74 -12.79
N LEU A 139 8.38 11.50 -11.50
CA LEU A 139 9.30 10.77 -10.63
C LEU A 139 9.53 9.33 -11.10
N LEU A 140 8.46 8.63 -11.50
CA LEU A 140 8.55 7.26 -12.01
C LEU A 140 9.29 7.19 -13.36
N ALA A 141 9.13 8.20 -14.23
CA ALA A 141 9.84 8.28 -15.50
C ALA A 141 11.35 8.51 -15.27
N ALA A 142 11.72 9.43 -14.40
CA ALA A 142 13.11 9.73 -14.06
C ALA A 142 13.87 8.51 -13.49
N VAL A 143 13.19 7.66 -12.69
CA VAL A 143 13.79 6.41 -12.17
C VAL A 143 13.98 5.39 -13.28
N ALA A 144 13.01 5.25 -14.19
CA ALA A 144 13.10 4.31 -15.31
C ALA A 144 14.27 4.64 -16.26
N GLU A 145 14.50 5.91 -16.55
CA GLU A 145 15.64 6.37 -17.35
C GLU A 145 16.98 6.03 -16.68
N ARG A 146 17.09 6.26 -15.37
CA ARG A 146 18.32 5.92 -14.60
C ARG A 146 18.61 4.42 -14.60
N GLN A 147 17.57 3.58 -14.49
CA GLN A 147 17.76 2.12 -14.52
C GLN A 147 18.20 1.63 -15.91
N SER A 148 17.74 2.25 -16.98
CA SER A 148 18.17 1.93 -18.36
C SER A 148 19.61 2.36 -18.64
N ALA A 149 20.14 3.31 -17.89
CA ALA A 149 21.49 3.84 -18.06
C ALA A 149 22.57 3.09 -17.21
N LEU A 150 22.16 2.19 -16.31
CA LEU A 150 23.09 1.37 -15.52
C LEU A 150 23.54 0.16 -16.35
N PRO A 151 24.85 -0.05 -16.51
CA PRO A 151 25.37 -1.26 -17.17
C PRO A 151 24.97 -2.51 -16.38
N ALA A 152 24.67 -3.58 -17.12
CA ALA A 152 24.30 -4.89 -16.57
C ALA A 152 25.44 -5.54 -15.79
#